data_d2d9db309a5470de26d54fd0d22e0741
#
_entry.id   d2d9db309a5470de26d54fd0d22e0741
#
_cell.length_a   1.000
_cell.length_b   1.000
_cell.length_c   1.000
_cell.angle_alpha   90.00
_cell.angle_beta   90.00
_cell.angle_gamma   90.00
#
_symmetry.space_group_name_H-M   'P 1'
#
loop_
_entity.id
_entity.type
_entity.pdbx_description
1 polymer ?
#
loop_
_entity_poly.entity_id
_entity_poly.type
_entity_poly.pdbx_seq_one_letter_code
_entity_poly.pdbx_strand_id
1 'polypeptide(L)'
;LHKAIRRQRQMCIRDSIVPSLLFNPFNMFLVRNFVRGIPAELNESAKIDGAGEVKIAFGIYFPLCMPVLATIALFYAIGYWNNYFNAVMLVNDEKYYSLQMLLFKIQSQITALSKLSAGAAVNVNPPKESFKMATSVITMGPIIILYPFLQKYFVKGMVVGAVKG
;
A
#
# COMPACT_ATOMS: atom_id res chain seq x y z
N LEU A 1 -16.20 -13.72 27.95
CA LEU A 1 -16.34 -12.45 27.19
C LEU A 1 -15.03 -12.09 26.44
N HIS A 2 -13.86 -12.06 27.14
CA HIS A 2 -12.58 -11.69 26.54
C HIS A 2 -12.10 -12.61 25.38
N LYS A 3 -12.35 -13.92 25.43
CA LYS A 3 -12.01 -14.86 24.35
C LYS A 3 -12.88 -14.65 23.11
N ALA A 4 -14.17 -14.32 23.28
CA ALA A 4 -15.07 -14.04 22.17
C ALA A 4 -14.68 -12.73 21.45
N ILE A 5 -14.36 -11.68 22.19
CA ILE A 5 -13.91 -10.39 21.65
C ILE A 5 -12.56 -10.55 20.90
N ARG A 6 -11.61 -11.35 21.41
CA ARG A 6 -10.35 -11.64 20.70
C ARG A 6 -10.58 -12.40 19.40
N ARG A 7 -11.47 -13.39 19.37
CA ARG A 7 -11.80 -14.14 18.15
C ARG A 7 -12.47 -13.23 17.12
N GLN A 8 -13.39 -12.39 17.55
CA GLN A 8 -14.07 -11.42 16.66
C GLN A 8 -13.08 -10.42 16.06
N ARG A 9 -12.11 -9.91 16.84
CA ARG A 9 -11.03 -9.03 16.34
C ARG A 9 -10.13 -9.71 15.33
N GLN A 10 -9.72 -10.96 15.59
CA GLN A 10 -8.88 -11.73 14.66
C GLN A 10 -9.62 -12.07 13.37
N MET A 11 -10.92 -12.36 13.43
CA MET A 11 -11.74 -12.55 12.23
C MET A 11 -11.83 -11.26 11.42
N CYS A 12 -12.14 -10.12 12.03
CA CYS A 12 -12.23 -8.84 11.31
C CYS A 12 -10.92 -8.42 10.64
N ILE A 13 -9.76 -8.61 11.28
CA ILE A 13 -8.46 -8.31 10.70
C ILE A 13 -8.17 -9.25 9.53
N ARG A 14 -8.37 -10.54 9.70
CA ARG A 14 -8.17 -11.52 8.62
C ARG A 14 -9.11 -11.28 7.44
N ASP A 15 -10.38 -11.02 7.71
CA ASP A 15 -11.40 -10.83 6.67
C ASP A 15 -11.21 -9.52 5.89
N SER A 16 -10.52 -8.53 6.46
CA SER A 16 -10.20 -7.28 5.77
C SER A 16 -8.87 -7.33 5.03
N ILE A 17 -7.85 -7.97 5.61
CA ILE A 17 -6.51 -8.01 5.03
C ILE A 17 -6.40 -9.07 3.95
N VAL A 18 -6.92 -10.28 4.21
CA VAL A 18 -6.75 -11.42 3.31
C VAL A 18 -7.39 -11.19 1.93
N PRO A 19 -8.65 -10.72 1.80
CA PRO A 19 -9.23 -10.46 0.48
C PRO A 19 -8.54 -9.33 -0.28
N SER A 20 -8.15 -8.26 0.41
CA SER A 20 -7.47 -7.12 -0.21
C SER A 20 -6.05 -7.46 -0.67
N LEU A 21 -5.41 -8.46 -0.04
CA LEU A 21 -4.07 -8.93 -0.37
C LEU A 21 -4.08 -9.97 -1.48
N LEU A 22 -5.13 -10.81 -1.51
CA LEU A 22 -5.24 -11.91 -2.47
C LEU A 22 -5.65 -11.45 -3.86
N PHE A 23 -6.51 -10.46 -3.97
CA PHE A 23 -7.07 -10.09 -5.27
C PHE A 23 -7.32 -8.59 -5.41
N ASN A 24 -6.41 -7.94 -6.14
CA ASN A 24 -6.63 -6.60 -6.66
C ASN A 24 -6.66 -6.68 -8.19
N PRO A 25 -7.82 -6.47 -8.84
CA PRO A 25 -7.96 -6.59 -10.29
C PRO A 25 -7.02 -5.67 -11.06
N PHE A 26 -6.76 -4.47 -10.55
CA PHE A 26 -5.83 -3.53 -11.15
C PHE A 26 -4.39 -4.06 -11.16
N ASN A 27 -3.93 -4.59 -10.03
CA ASN A 27 -2.57 -5.15 -9.93
C ASN A 27 -2.42 -6.38 -10.81
N MET A 28 -3.45 -7.24 -10.88
CA MET A 28 -3.45 -8.40 -11.78
C MET A 28 -3.37 -7.99 -13.25
N PHE A 29 -4.12 -6.95 -13.63
CA PHE A 29 -4.09 -6.41 -14.98
C PHE A 29 -2.71 -5.85 -15.35
N LEU A 30 -2.07 -5.18 -14.40
CA LEU A 30 -0.72 -4.63 -14.55
C LEU A 30 0.31 -5.76 -14.82
N VAL A 31 0.29 -6.83 -14.00
CA VAL A 31 1.16 -8.00 -14.21
C VAL A 31 0.89 -8.64 -15.55
N ARG A 32 -0.37 -8.87 -15.89
CA ARG A 32 -0.74 -9.49 -17.17
C ARG A 32 -0.22 -8.72 -18.37
N ASN A 33 -0.36 -7.39 -18.36
CA ASN A 33 0.14 -6.54 -19.45
C ASN A 33 1.67 -6.59 -19.54
N PHE A 34 2.35 -6.60 -18.40
CA PHE A 34 3.80 -6.72 -18.37
C PHE A 34 4.28 -8.07 -18.93
N VAL A 35 3.67 -9.18 -18.47
CA VAL A 35 4.01 -10.54 -18.94
C VAL A 35 3.76 -10.69 -20.44
N ARG A 36 2.69 -10.10 -20.96
CA ARG A 36 2.40 -10.09 -22.41
C ARG A 36 3.43 -9.33 -23.24
N GLY A 37 4.16 -8.41 -22.65
CA GLY A 37 5.28 -7.70 -23.28
C GLY A 37 6.56 -8.52 -23.37
N ILE A 38 6.66 -9.67 -22.69
CA ILE A 38 7.83 -10.54 -22.75
C ILE A 38 7.81 -11.33 -24.08
N PRO A 39 8.93 -11.40 -24.82
CA PRO A 39 9.00 -12.12 -26.07
C PRO A 39 8.67 -13.61 -25.91
N ALA A 40 7.84 -14.14 -26.81
CA ALA A 40 7.41 -15.55 -26.79
C ALA A 40 8.57 -16.50 -27.04
N GLU A 41 9.59 -16.07 -27.79
CA GLU A 41 10.79 -16.82 -28.15
C GLU A 41 11.55 -17.35 -26.93
N LEU A 42 11.50 -16.61 -25.80
CA LEU A 42 12.10 -17.05 -24.52
C LEU A 42 11.41 -18.29 -23.96
N ASN A 43 10.09 -18.36 -24.11
CA ASN A 43 9.32 -19.52 -23.69
C ASN A 43 9.54 -20.72 -24.60
N GLU A 44 9.56 -20.47 -25.91
CA GLU A 44 9.77 -21.52 -26.92
C GLU A 44 11.17 -22.13 -26.79
N SER A 45 12.23 -21.30 -26.66
CA SER A 45 13.59 -21.77 -26.44
C SER A 45 13.70 -22.65 -25.19
N ALA A 46 13.11 -22.22 -24.08
CA ALA A 46 13.14 -22.98 -22.83
C ALA A 46 12.38 -24.32 -22.94
N LYS A 47 11.32 -24.39 -23.76
CA LYS A 47 10.60 -25.65 -24.02
C LYS A 47 11.42 -26.60 -24.87
N ILE A 48 12.16 -26.09 -25.87
CA ILE A 48 13.08 -26.88 -26.67
C ILE A 48 14.19 -27.47 -25.79
N ASP A 49 14.67 -26.71 -24.80
CA ASP A 49 15.66 -27.17 -23.81
C ASP A 49 15.07 -28.17 -22.79
N GLY A 50 13.81 -28.54 -22.91
CA GLY A 50 13.15 -29.52 -22.03
C GLY A 50 12.76 -28.97 -20.66
N ALA A 51 12.70 -27.65 -20.49
CA ALA A 51 12.29 -27.07 -19.23
C ALA A 51 10.78 -27.22 -19.02
N GLY A 52 10.39 -27.74 -17.85
CA GLY A 52 8.98 -27.80 -17.43
C GLY A 52 8.39 -26.42 -17.14
N GLU A 53 7.07 -26.27 -17.24
CA GLU A 53 6.33 -25.00 -17.05
C GLU A 53 6.70 -24.29 -15.73
N VAL A 54 6.86 -25.03 -14.63
CA VAL A 54 7.23 -24.45 -13.33
C VAL A 54 8.65 -23.88 -13.36
N LYS A 55 9.60 -24.56 -14.01
CA LYS A 55 10.97 -24.08 -14.16
C LYS A 55 11.03 -22.82 -15.03
N ILE A 56 10.22 -22.76 -16.08
CA ILE A 56 10.07 -21.58 -16.94
C ILE A 56 9.47 -20.40 -16.13
N ALA A 57 8.42 -20.64 -15.36
CA ALA A 57 7.77 -19.60 -14.57
C ALA A 57 8.71 -18.97 -13.54
N PHE A 58 9.44 -19.76 -12.76
CA PHE A 58 10.31 -19.25 -11.71
C PHE A 58 11.71 -18.87 -12.19
N GLY A 59 12.24 -19.54 -13.22
CA GLY A 59 13.57 -19.29 -13.75
C GLY A 59 13.64 -18.14 -14.76
N ILE A 60 12.57 -17.91 -15.51
CA ILE A 60 12.56 -16.92 -16.59
C ILE A 60 11.56 -15.81 -16.29
N TYR A 61 10.28 -16.12 -16.13
CA TYR A 61 9.25 -15.09 -15.98
C TYR A 61 9.36 -14.33 -14.67
N PHE A 62 9.59 -15.01 -13.54
CA PHE A 62 9.67 -14.37 -12.23
C PHE A 62 10.77 -13.31 -12.15
N PRO A 63 12.04 -13.57 -12.51
CA PRO A 63 13.08 -12.55 -12.50
C PRO A 63 12.82 -11.41 -13.49
N LEU A 64 12.25 -11.69 -14.66
CA LEU A 64 11.87 -10.66 -15.62
C LEU A 64 10.72 -9.78 -15.10
N CYS A 65 9.82 -10.34 -14.30
CA CYS A 65 8.69 -9.61 -13.68
C CYS A 65 9.08 -8.81 -12.42
N MET A 66 10.31 -8.88 -11.93
CA MET A 66 10.74 -8.15 -10.74
C MET A 66 10.38 -6.65 -10.74
N PRO A 67 10.49 -5.90 -11.84
CA PRO A 67 10.12 -4.49 -11.86
C PRO A 67 8.63 -4.26 -11.61
N VAL A 68 7.75 -5.05 -12.22
CA VAL A 68 6.31 -4.93 -11.99
C VAL A 68 5.91 -5.41 -10.60
N LEU A 69 6.56 -6.44 -10.08
CA LEU A 69 6.33 -6.90 -8.70
C LEU A 69 6.75 -5.85 -7.68
N ALA A 70 7.86 -5.14 -7.90
CA ALA A 70 8.28 -4.01 -7.06
C ALA A 70 7.25 -2.87 -7.08
N THR A 71 6.67 -2.59 -8.25
CA THR A 71 5.59 -1.59 -8.39
C THR A 71 4.35 -1.99 -7.59
N ILE A 72 3.94 -3.24 -7.67
CA ILE A 72 2.79 -3.77 -6.93
C ILE A 72 3.05 -3.74 -5.42
N ALA A 73 4.26 -4.14 -5.00
CA ALA A 73 4.65 -4.05 -3.60
C ALA A 73 4.58 -2.62 -3.07
N LEU A 74 4.96 -1.62 -3.88
CA LEU A 74 4.79 -0.21 -3.56
C LEU A 74 3.32 0.18 -3.39
N PHE A 75 2.45 -0.20 -4.33
CA PHE A 75 1.03 0.12 -4.24
C PHE A 75 0.40 -0.47 -2.98
N TYR A 76 0.73 -1.70 -2.63
CA TYR A 76 0.29 -2.30 -1.37
C TYR A 76 0.86 -1.58 -0.14
N ALA A 77 2.16 -1.25 -0.15
CA ALA A 77 2.79 -0.55 0.96
C ALA A 77 2.15 0.82 1.21
N ILE A 78 1.90 1.61 0.15
CA ILE A 78 1.21 2.90 0.24
C ILE A 78 -0.25 2.72 0.68
N GLY A 79 -0.94 1.72 0.12
CA GLY A 79 -2.32 1.43 0.47
C GLY A 79 -2.48 1.08 1.96
N TYR A 80 -1.60 0.23 2.50
CA TYR A 80 -1.61 -0.11 3.92
C TYR A 80 -1.15 1.03 4.82
N TRP A 81 -0.17 1.81 4.38
CA TRP A 81 0.28 3.00 5.11
C TRP A 81 -0.84 4.01 5.30
N ASN A 82 -1.63 4.26 4.24
CA ASN A 82 -2.73 5.23 4.26
C ASN A 82 -4.05 4.66 4.81
N ASN A 83 -4.07 3.40 5.23
CA ASN A 83 -5.30 2.74 5.66
C ASN A 83 -5.70 3.13 7.08
N TYR A 84 -6.38 4.26 7.22
CA TYR A 84 -6.99 4.69 8.48
C TYR A 84 -8.46 4.22 8.60
N PHE A 85 -9.15 4.04 7.46
CA PHE A 85 -10.59 3.75 7.45
C PHE A 85 -10.92 2.41 8.11
N ASN A 86 -10.17 1.35 7.80
CA ASN A 86 -10.35 0.06 8.45
C ASN A 86 -10.04 0.12 9.94
N ALA A 87 -9.07 0.95 10.35
CA ALA A 87 -8.77 1.16 11.76
C ALA A 87 -9.93 1.86 12.48
N VAL A 88 -10.57 2.87 11.86
CA VAL A 88 -11.78 3.54 12.39
C VAL A 88 -12.92 2.57 12.60
N MET A 89 -13.13 1.64 11.66
CA MET A 89 -14.27 0.72 11.69
C MET A 89 -14.05 -0.49 12.61
N LEU A 90 -12.81 -0.98 12.71
CA LEU A 90 -12.53 -2.28 13.32
C LEU A 90 -11.80 -2.19 14.67
N VAL A 91 -11.14 -1.07 14.98
CA VAL A 91 -10.29 -0.93 16.16
C VAL A 91 -10.93 0.00 17.18
N ASN A 92 -11.44 -0.55 18.28
CA ASN A 92 -12.06 0.23 19.37
C ASN A 92 -11.06 0.69 20.44
N ASP A 93 -9.86 0.08 20.50
CA ASP A 93 -8.88 0.33 21.55
C ASP A 93 -7.75 1.21 21.01
N GLU A 94 -7.56 2.38 21.63
CA GLU A 94 -6.55 3.38 21.21
C GLU A 94 -5.13 2.83 21.15
N LYS A 95 -4.84 1.81 21.95
CA LYS A 95 -3.51 1.18 22.01
C LYS A 95 -3.09 0.53 20.68
N TYR A 96 -4.04 0.20 19.81
CA TYR A 96 -3.82 -0.47 18.53
C TYR A 96 -4.07 0.44 17.32
N TYR A 97 -4.19 1.74 17.52
CA TYR A 97 -4.37 2.68 16.42
C TYR A 97 -3.13 2.74 15.53
N SER A 98 -3.36 2.70 14.22
CA SER A 98 -2.32 3.05 13.26
C SER A 98 -1.96 4.54 13.38
N LEU A 99 -0.76 4.92 12.94
CA LEU A 99 -0.34 6.31 12.95
C LEU A 99 -1.33 7.20 12.19
N GLN A 100 -1.82 6.75 11.05
CA GLN A 100 -2.81 7.48 10.23
C GLN A 100 -4.14 7.67 10.99
N MET A 101 -4.59 6.67 11.71
CA MET A 101 -5.78 6.76 12.54
C MET A 101 -5.60 7.75 13.68
N LEU A 102 -4.44 7.74 14.35
CA LEU A 102 -4.11 8.67 15.41
C LEU A 102 -4.12 10.12 14.91
N LEU A 103 -3.46 10.37 13.77
CA LEU A 103 -3.42 11.68 13.14
C LEU A 103 -4.82 12.16 12.74
N PHE A 104 -5.64 11.29 12.17
CA PHE A 104 -7.02 11.59 11.83
C PHE A 104 -7.84 11.95 13.07
N LYS A 105 -7.69 11.21 14.16
CA LYS A 105 -8.39 11.48 15.44
C LYS A 105 -8.00 12.85 15.99
N ILE A 106 -6.72 13.17 16.06
CA ILE A 106 -6.24 14.47 16.56
C ILE A 106 -6.76 15.60 15.65
N GLN A 107 -6.70 15.43 14.34
CA GLN A 107 -7.23 16.41 13.37
C GLN A 107 -8.72 16.67 13.57
N SER A 108 -9.51 15.62 13.81
CA SER A 108 -10.95 15.75 14.04
C SER A 108 -11.25 16.45 15.37
N GLN A 109 -10.48 16.17 16.43
CA GLN A 109 -10.59 16.84 17.72
C GLN A 109 -10.27 18.33 17.64
N ILE A 110 -9.18 18.71 16.96
CA ILE A 110 -8.82 20.11 16.73
C ILE A 110 -9.93 20.83 15.95
N THR A 111 -10.49 20.18 14.94
CA THR A 111 -11.59 20.74 14.14
C THR A 111 -12.87 20.93 14.98
N ALA A 112 -13.20 19.96 15.84
CA ALA A 112 -14.34 20.05 16.73
C ALA A 112 -14.17 21.18 17.76
N LEU A 113 -13.01 21.27 18.42
CA LEU A 113 -12.69 22.34 19.35
C LEU A 113 -12.82 23.73 18.72
N SER A 114 -12.38 23.87 17.48
CA SER A 114 -12.46 25.15 16.79
C SER A 114 -13.87 25.56 16.39
N LYS A 115 -14.77 24.60 16.15
CA LYS A 115 -16.18 24.88 15.91
C LYS A 115 -16.89 25.29 17.21
N LEU A 116 -16.55 24.64 18.33
CA LEU A 116 -17.07 24.97 19.64
C LEU A 116 -16.61 26.37 20.11
N SER A 117 -15.35 26.73 19.88
CA SER A 117 -14.81 28.04 20.24
C SER A 117 -15.41 29.18 19.40
N ALA A 118 -15.84 28.91 18.18
CA ALA A 118 -16.51 29.91 17.33
C ALA A 118 -17.95 30.25 17.86
N GLY A 119 -18.57 29.35 18.64
CA GLY A 119 -19.89 29.53 19.20
C GLY A 119 -19.92 29.91 20.71
N ALA A 120 -18.80 29.81 21.41
CA ALA A 120 -18.68 30.08 22.82
C ALA A 120 -17.75 31.27 23.09
N ALA A 121 -17.97 32.00 24.17
CA ALA A 121 -17.13 33.14 24.59
C ALA A 121 -15.69 32.77 25.00
N VAL A 122 -15.28 31.51 24.80
CA VAL A 122 -13.95 31.00 25.11
C VAL A 122 -13.08 31.06 23.86
N ASN A 123 -12.12 32.00 23.85
CA ASN A 123 -11.20 32.22 22.72
C ASN A 123 -10.06 31.22 22.74
N VAL A 124 -10.36 29.92 22.45
CA VAL A 124 -9.36 28.88 22.24
C VAL A 124 -9.06 28.84 20.74
N ASN A 125 -7.90 29.33 20.34
CA ASN A 125 -7.44 29.29 18.97
C ASN A 125 -6.43 28.14 18.79
N PRO A 126 -6.88 26.90 18.50
CA PRO A 126 -5.97 25.78 18.33
C PRO A 126 -5.10 25.97 17.07
N PRO A 127 -3.81 25.57 17.09
CA PRO A 127 -2.88 25.76 15.97
C PRO A 127 -3.18 24.78 14.81
N LYS A 128 -4.31 25.00 14.14
CA LYS A 128 -4.81 24.11 13.06
C LYS A 128 -3.85 23.99 11.90
N GLU A 129 -3.32 25.11 11.43
CA GLU A 129 -2.45 25.13 10.23
C GLU A 129 -1.11 24.47 10.53
N SER A 130 -0.51 24.78 11.68
CA SER A 130 0.76 24.15 12.09
C SER A 130 0.60 22.64 12.27
N PHE A 131 -0.50 22.19 12.88
CA PHE A 131 -0.78 20.75 13.01
C PHE A 131 -1.00 20.08 11.66
N LYS A 132 -1.73 20.71 10.74
CA LYS A 132 -1.96 20.20 9.40
C LYS A 132 -0.66 20.04 8.62
N MET A 133 0.24 21.02 8.68
CA MET A 133 1.55 20.94 8.06
C MET A 133 2.42 19.83 8.65
N ALA A 134 2.49 19.73 9.98
CA ALA A 134 3.23 18.66 10.67
C ALA A 134 2.68 17.26 10.30
N THR A 135 1.37 17.09 10.26
CA THR A 135 0.72 15.85 9.85
C THR A 135 1.08 15.47 8.42
N SER A 136 1.09 16.45 7.50
CA SER A 136 1.46 16.21 6.11
C SER A 136 2.90 15.71 5.98
N VAL A 137 3.85 16.30 6.71
CA VAL A 137 5.25 15.87 6.71
C VAL A 137 5.40 14.45 7.26
N ILE A 138 4.74 14.12 8.37
CA ILE A 138 4.80 12.78 8.97
C ILE A 138 4.19 11.74 8.03
N THR A 139 3.08 12.06 7.36
CA THR A 139 2.40 11.17 6.41
C THR A 139 3.24 10.88 5.19
N MET A 140 3.95 11.89 4.67
CA MET A 140 4.81 11.76 3.47
C MET A 140 6.16 11.11 3.76
N GLY A 141 6.65 11.20 5.00
CA GLY A 141 8.01 10.79 5.37
C GLY A 141 8.41 9.39 4.88
N PRO A 142 7.66 8.33 5.20
CA PRO A 142 7.99 6.98 4.76
C PRO A 142 7.96 6.79 3.24
N ILE A 143 7.07 7.50 2.55
CA ILE A 143 6.96 7.44 1.09
C ILE A 143 8.21 8.04 0.44
N ILE A 144 8.68 9.19 0.95
CA ILE A 144 9.90 9.85 0.47
C ILE A 144 11.12 8.95 0.67
N ILE A 145 11.21 8.25 1.80
CA ILE A 145 12.33 7.34 2.08
C ILE A 145 12.28 6.10 1.17
N LEU A 146 11.09 5.56 0.89
CA LEU A 146 10.94 4.38 0.04
C LEU A 146 11.20 4.67 -1.44
N TYR A 147 10.95 5.89 -1.91
CA TYR A 147 11.05 6.27 -3.32
C TYR A 147 12.42 5.95 -3.95
N PRO A 148 13.58 6.31 -3.36
CA PRO A 148 14.88 6.02 -3.95
C PRO A 148 15.17 4.52 -4.13
N PHE A 149 14.67 3.69 -3.21
CA PHE A 149 14.83 2.23 -3.31
C PHE A 149 14.04 1.67 -4.49
N LEU A 150 12.87 2.22 -4.76
CA LEU A 150 11.99 1.76 -5.83
C LEU A 150 12.41 2.31 -7.19
N GLN A 151 12.93 3.52 -7.25
CA GLN A 151 13.44 4.14 -8.48
C GLN A 151 14.44 3.23 -9.21
N LYS A 152 15.30 2.53 -8.46
CA LYS A 152 16.27 1.58 -9.01
C LYS A 152 15.60 0.45 -9.82
N TYR A 153 14.43 -0.01 -9.41
CA TYR A 153 13.68 -1.07 -10.12
C TYR A 153 12.90 -0.52 -11.31
N PHE A 154 12.36 0.70 -11.21
CA PHE A 154 11.66 1.36 -12.30
C PHE A 154 12.56 1.64 -13.50
N VAL A 155 13.76 2.17 -13.25
CA VAL A 155 14.73 2.49 -14.32
C VAL A 155 15.14 1.22 -15.08
N LYS A 156 15.38 0.12 -14.37
CA LYS A 156 15.72 -1.16 -15.02
C LYS A 156 14.59 -1.74 -15.87
N GLY A 157 13.32 -1.56 -15.44
CA GLY A 157 12.16 -2.07 -16.17
C GLY A 157 11.83 -1.30 -17.44
N MET A 158 12.04 0.02 -17.45
CA MET A 158 11.78 0.85 -18.63
C MET A 158 12.79 0.60 -19.77
N VAL A 159 14.04 0.28 -19.44
CA VAL A 159 15.08 0.03 -20.45
C VAL A 159 14.78 -1.24 -21.27
N VAL A 160 14.20 -2.26 -20.65
CA VAL A 160 13.81 -3.51 -21.34
C VAL A 160 12.65 -3.29 -22.32
N GLY A 161 11.76 -2.31 -22.04
CA GLY A 161 10.64 -1.95 -22.93
C GLY A 161 11.02 -1.01 -24.07
N ALA A 162 12.10 -0.24 -23.93
CA ALA A 162 12.50 0.78 -24.90
C ALA A 162 13.35 0.24 -26.06
N VAL A 163 13.84 -0.99 -25.98
CA VAL A 163 14.65 -1.62 -27.04
C VAL A 163 13.79 -2.21 -28.17
N LYS A 164 12.47 -2.03 -28.14
CA LYS A 164 11.53 -2.44 -29.20
C LYS A 164 11.13 -1.27 -30.12
N GLY A 165 12.02 -0.31 -30.35
CA GLY A 165 11.89 0.70 -31.39
C GLY A 165 12.78 0.36 -32.58
#